data_0799f22217a9013e38dbe49652f8df7f
#
_entry.id   0799f22217a9013e38dbe49652f8df7f
#
_cell.length_a   1.000
_cell.length_b   1.000
_cell.length_c   1.000
_cell.angle_alpha   90.00
_cell.angle_beta   90.00
_cell.angle_gamma   90.00
#
_symmetry.space_group_name_H-M   'P 1'
#
loop_
_entity.id
_entity.type
_entity.pdbx_description
1 polymer ?
#
loop_
_entity_poly.entity_id
_entity_poly.type
_entity_poly.pdbx_seq_one_letter_code
_entity_poly.pdbx_strand_id
1 'polypeptide(L)'
;MEQSLHITFRHYERLADLPAEDLALVERAAEATARAYAPYSNFRVGAAARLSGGEVVSATNIESEAFPSGMCAERSLLYYCSSAYAEQRVQVIAITSDPSERECYPCGACRQVLLDVERRQGSPIRIIMAGGGTATVVESAESLLPFNFKL
;
A
#
# COMPACT_ATOMS: atom_id res chain seq x y z
N MET A 1 -6.37 30.64 -16.91
CA MET A 1 -7.62 30.09 -16.37
C MET A 1 -7.28 29.21 -15.17
N GLU A 2 -7.87 29.52 -14.04
CA GLU A 2 -7.70 28.72 -12.82
C GLU A 2 -8.55 27.45 -12.90
N GLN A 3 -7.99 26.31 -12.49
CA GLN A 3 -8.68 25.03 -12.43
C GLN A 3 -8.37 24.36 -11.08
N SER A 4 -9.22 23.44 -10.65
CA SER A 4 -9.03 22.71 -9.40
C SER A 4 -9.14 21.20 -9.62
N LEU A 5 -8.36 20.46 -8.85
CA LEU A 5 -8.42 19.00 -8.77
C LEU A 5 -8.92 18.59 -7.39
N HIS A 6 -9.90 17.71 -7.33
CA HIS A 6 -10.46 17.21 -6.07
C HIS A 6 -10.10 15.75 -5.87
N ILE A 7 -9.65 15.39 -4.65
CA ILE A 7 -9.38 14.03 -4.24
C ILE A 7 -10.37 13.66 -3.13
N THR A 8 -11.12 12.58 -3.33
CA THR A 8 -12.05 12.05 -2.34
C THR A 8 -11.38 10.91 -1.58
N PHE A 9 -11.46 10.95 -0.25
CA PHE A 9 -10.96 9.89 0.61
C PHE A 9 -11.89 9.72 1.81
N ARG A 10 -11.79 8.55 2.48
CA ARG A 10 -12.46 8.29 3.76
C ARG A 10 -11.41 8.25 4.85
N HIS A 11 -11.71 8.93 5.96
CA HIS A 11 -10.89 8.88 7.15
C HIS A 11 -11.63 8.15 8.28
N TYR A 12 -10.94 7.25 8.95
CA TYR A 12 -11.45 6.49 10.09
C TYR A 12 -10.66 6.87 11.32
N GLU A 13 -11.33 7.50 12.29
CA GLU A 13 -10.73 7.92 13.55
C GLU A 13 -10.28 6.74 14.43
N ARG A 14 -10.84 5.55 14.17
CA ARG A 14 -10.49 4.32 14.88
C ARG A 14 -10.43 3.18 13.87
N LEU A 15 -9.40 2.34 13.99
CA LEU A 15 -9.28 1.16 13.13
C LEU A 15 -10.49 0.22 13.26
N ALA A 16 -11.10 0.15 14.44
CA ALA A 16 -12.29 -0.67 14.68
C ALA A 16 -13.51 -0.25 13.84
N ASP A 17 -13.53 0.97 13.31
CA ASP A 17 -14.61 1.46 12.46
C ASP A 17 -14.47 1.06 10.98
N LEU A 18 -13.32 0.49 10.62
CA LEU A 18 -13.13 -0.10 9.29
C LEU A 18 -14.09 -1.27 9.07
N PRO A 19 -14.53 -1.53 7.83
CA PRO A 19 -15.17 -2.81 7.50
C PRO A 19 -14.30 -3.98 7.96
N ALA A 20 -14.92 -5.07 8.41
CA ALA A 20 -14.21 -6.20 9.02
C ALA A 20 -13.10 -6.77 8.13
N GLU A 21 -13.34 -6.87 6.82
CA GLU A 21 -12.34 -7.37 5.86
C GLU A 21 -11.14 -6.41 5.72
N ASP A 22 -11.38 -5.11 5.82
CA ASP A 22 -10.33 -4.10 5.75
C ASP A 22 -9.49 -4.09 7.03
N LEU A 23 -10.14 -4.20 8.18
CA LEU A 23 -9.44 -4.32 9.45
C LEU A 23 -8.53 -5.56 9.46
N ALA A 24 -9.05 -6.71 9.02
CA ALA A 24 -8.26 -7.93 8.93
C ALA A 24 -7.04 -7.76 8.00
N LEU A 25 -7.18 -7.00 6.92
CA LEU A 25 -6.08 -6.74 6.00
C LEU A 25 -5.02 -5.82 6.64
N VAL A 26 -5.45 -4.79 7.39
CA VAL A 26 -4.54 -3.93 8.17
C VAL A 26 -3.79 -4.75 9.23
N GLU A 27 -4.48 -5.64 9.94
CA GLU A 27 -3.86 -6.53 10.92
C GLU A 27 -2.82 -7.44 10.26
N ARG A 28 -3.11 -7.95 9.09
CA ARG A 28 -2.17 -8.77 8.32
C ARG A 28 -0.92 -7.98 7.90
N ALA A 29 -1.08 -6.72 7.51
CA ALA A 29 0.04 -5.83 7.23
C ALA A 29 0.86 -5.54 8.48
N ALA A 30 0.19 -5.32 9.63
CA ALA A 30 0.86 -5.09 10.90
C ALA A 30 1.68 -6.30 11.35
N GLU A 31 1.14 -7.50 11.25
CA GLU A 31 1.88 -8.74 11.54
C GLU A 31 3.12 -8.89 10.67
N ALA A 32 3.03 -8.48 9.41
CA ALA A 32 4.16 -8.58 8.48
C ALA A 32 5.36 -7.74 8.92
N THR A 33 5.16 -6.62 9.61
CA THR A 33 6.25 -5.73 10.04
C THR A 33 7.33 -6.46 10.84
N ALA A 34 6.97 -7.51 11.57
CA ALA A 34 7.92 -8.31 12.37
C ALA A 34 8.99 -8.99 11.50
N ARG A 35 8.74 -9.17 10.21
CA ARG A 35 9.67 -9.81 9.27
C ARG A 35 10.43 -8.80 8.41
N ALA A 36 10.20 -7.50 8.59
CA ALA A 36 10.90 -6.47 7.83
C ALA A 36 12.40 -6.46 8.18
N TYR A 37 13.22 -6.21 7.17
CA TYR A 37 14.64 -5.99 7.36
C TYR A 37 14.96 -4.51 7.24
N ALA A 38 15.02 -3.82 8.37
CA ALA A 38 15.18 -2.37 8.42
C ALA A 38 16.25 -1.94 9.45
N PRO A 39 17.53 -2.44 9.32
CA PRO A 39 18.57 -2.18 10.30
C PRO A 39 19.06 -0.74 10.29
N TYR A 40 18.85 0.01 9.21
CA TYR A 40 19.34 1.38 9.07
C TYR A 40 18.36 2.41 9.60
N SER A 41 17.09 2.30 9.22
CA SER A 41 16.05 3.25 9.61
C SER A 41 15.33 2.87 10.89
N ASN A 42 15.30 1.59 11.25
CA ASN A 42 14.43 1.01 12.29
C ASN A 42 12.93 1.29 12.03
N PHE A 43 12.57 1.61 10.79
CA PHE A 43 11.20 1.84 10.35
C PHE A 43 10.74 0.65 9.51
N ARG A 44 9.95 -0.23 10.12
CA ARG A 44 9.45 -1.45 9.51
C ARG A 44 8.09 -1.19 8.90
N VAL A 45 7.96 -1.47 7.62
CA VAL A 45 6.70 -1.32 6.89
C VAL A 45 6.18 -2.69 6.50
N GLY A 46 4.89 -2.90 6.71
CA GLY A 46 4.17 -4.07 6.24
C GLY A 46 3.09 -3.64 5.24
N ALA A 47 2.94 -4.43 4.21
CA ALA A 47 1.86 -4.31 3.25
C ALA A 47 1.15 -5.64 3.07
N ALA A 48 -0.17 -5.63 2.92
CA ALA A 48 -0.96 -6.81 2.65
C ALA A 48 -1.98 -6.51 1.56
N ALA A 49 -2.15 -7.43 0.63
CA ALA A 49 -3.09 -7.27 -0.48
C ALA A 49 -4.06 -8.44 -0.54
N ARG A 50 -5.30 -8.15 -0.89
CA ARG A 50 -6.31 -9.14 -1.27
C ARG A 50 -6.40 -9.17 -2.78
N LEU A 51 -6.24 -10.38 -3.34
CA LEU A 51 -6.31 -10.63 -4.77
C LEU A 51 -7.71 -11.06 -5.19
N SER A 52 -7.99 -10.97 -6.48
CA SER A 52 -9.31 -11.32 -7.04
C SER A 52 -9.69 -12.79 -6.83
N GLY A 53 -8.72 -13.69 -6.67
CA GLY A 53 -8.96 -15.10 -6.33
C GLY A 53 -9.22 -15.36 -4.84
N GLY A 54 -9.14 -14.34 -3.99
CA GLY A 54 -9.37 -14.45 -2.54
C GLY A 54 -8.11 -14.60 -1.72
N GLU A 55 -6.95 -14.80 -2.34
CA GLU A 55 -5.67 -14.90 -1.62
C GLU A 55 -5.32 -13.58 -0.95
N VAL A 56 -4.72 -13.67 0.21
CA VAL A 56 -4.11 -12.55 0.92
C VAL A 56 -2.60 -12.75 0.95
N VAL A 57 -1.87 -11.80 0.39
CA VAL A 57 -0.41 -11.83 0.30
C VAL A 57 0.15 -10.65 1.08
N SER A 58 1.24 -10.85 1.80
CA SER A 58 1.90 -9.77 2.54
C SER A 58 3.38 -9.71 2.23
N ALA A 59 3.95 -8.52 2.35
CA ALA A 59 5.38 -8.26 2.17
C ALA A 59 5.83 -7.13 3.10
N THR A 60 7.13 -6.90 3.14
CA THR A 60 7.76 -5.91 4.00
C THR A 60 8.79 -5.11 3.24
N ASN A 61 9.25 -4.00 3.83
CA ASN A 61 10.44 -3.34 3.33
C ASN A 61 11.69 -4.16 3.65
N ILE A 62 12.65 -4.10 2.75
CA ILE A 62 13.96 -4.73 2.87
C ILE A 62 14.99 -3.65 2.54
N GLU A 63 15.79 -3.28 3.51
CA GLU A 63 16.85 -2.30 3.35
C GLU A 63 18.15 -2.94 2.86
N SER A 64 19.03 -2.15 2.27
CA SER A 64 20.31 -2.61 1.73
C SER A 64 21.40 -1.60 2.10
N GLU A 65 22.62 -2.09 2.31
CA GLU A 65 23.80 -1.25 2.44
C GLU A 65 24.01 -0.39 1.19
N ALA A 66 23.67 -0.91 0.02
CA ALA A 66 23.56 -0.16 -1.21
C ALA A 66 22.11 0.34 -1.35
N PHE A 67 21.81 1.54 -0.91
CA PHE A 67 20.45 2.08 -0.82
C PHE A 67 19.59 1.90 -2.07
N PRO A 68 20.10 2.04 -3.30
CA PRO A 68 19.29 1.76 -4.49
C PRO A 68 18.76 0.33 -4.60
N SER A 69 19.40 -0.63 -3.90
CA SER A 69 18.99 -2.04 -3.92
C SER A 69 17.90 -2.36 -2.92
N GLY A 70 17.61 -1.48 -1.96
CA GLY A 70 16.50 -1.64 -1.02
C GLY A 70 15.15 -1.51 -1.70
N MET A 71 14.11 -2.05 -1.05
CA MET A 71 12.74 -2.04 -1.60
C MET A 71 11.73 -1.75 -0.51
N CYS A 72 10.76 -0.90 -0.84
CA CYS A 72 9.60 -0.65 0.02
C CYS A 72 8.66 -1.86 0.06
N ALA A 73 7.89 -2.00 1.13
CA ALA A 73 6.94 -3.09 1.31
C ALA A 73 5.92 -3.18 0.17
N GLU A 74 5.38 -2.05 -0.26
CA GLU A 74 4.36 -1.97 -1.30
C GLU A 74 4.89 -2.47 -2.64
N ARG A 75 6.10 -2.07 -3.02
CA ARG A 75 6.70 -2.53 -4.29
C ARG A 75 7.14 -3.98 -4.23
N SER A 76 7.67 -4.45 -3.09
CA SER A 76 7.97 -5.86 -2.88
C SER A 76 6.72 -6.71 -3.09
N LEU A 77 5.59 -6.29 -2.51
CA LEU A 77 4.31 -6.98 -2.64
C LEU A 77 3.80 -6.97 -4.10
N LEU A 78 3.79 -5.80 -4.72
CA LEU A 78 3.24 -5.62 -6.07
C LEU A 78 4.06 -6.36 -7.13
N TYR A 79 5.38 -6.35 -7.02
CA TYR A 79 6.25 -7.10 -7.94
C TYR A 79 6.09 -8.61 -7.76
N TYR A 80 5.98 -9.07 -6.52
CA TYR A 80 5.70 -10.47 -6.25
C TYR A 80 4.35 -10.90 -6.81
N CYS A 81 3.29 -10.14 -6.57
CA CYS A 81 1.96 -10.43 -7.12
C CYS A 81 1.95 -10.42 -8.65
N SER A 82 2.66 -9.47 -9.26
CA SER A 82 2.76 -9.39 -10.73
C SER A 82 3.46 -10.59 -11.34
N SER A 83 4.35 -11.24 -10.60
CA SER A 83 5.08 -12.44 -11.04
C SER A 83 4.36 -13.73 -10.69
N ALA A 84 3.97 -13.89 -9.41
CA ALA A 84 3.42 -15.14 -8.89
C ALA A 84 1.92 -15.29 -9.14
N TYR A 85 1.20 -14.17 -9.28
CA TYR A 85 -0.25 -14.12 -9.45
C TYR A 85 -0.65 -13.26 -10.65
N ALA A 86 0.05 -13.43 -11.76
CA ALA A 86 -0.09 -12.60 -12.96
C ALA A 86 -1.52 -12.55 -13.53
N GLU A 87 -2.30 -13.61 -13.34
CA GLU A 87 -3.69 -13.71 -13.81
C GLU A 87 -4.71 -13.06 -12.88
N GLN A 88 -4.27 -12.64 -11.71
CA GLN A 88 -5.15 -12.04 -10.71
C GLN A 88 -4.98 -10.53 -10.63
N ARG A 89 -6.02 -9.88 -10.12
CA ARG A 89 -6.02 -8.44 -9.86
C ARG A 89 -5.80 -8.18 -8.37
N VAL A 90 -5.03 -7.15 -8.07
CA VAL A 90 -4.93 -6.61 -6.72
C VAL A 90 -6.16 -5.75 -6.48
N GLN A 91 -7.04 -6.15 -5.58
CA GLN A 91 -8.27 -5.42 -5.28
C GLN A 91 -8.08 -4.36 -4.21
N VAL A 92 -7.38 -4.72 -3.14
CA VAL A 92 -7.13 -3.85 -1.99
C VAL A 92 -5.71 -4.08 -1.51
N ILE A 93 -5.05 -3.01 -1.10
CA ILE A 93 -3.77 -3.07 -0.39
C ILE A 93 -3.87 -2.26 0.90
N ALA A 94 -3.42 -2.83 2.02
CA ALA A 94 -3.27 -2.13 3.29
C ALA A 94 -1.79 -1.94 3.61
N ILE A 95 -1.45 -0.79 4.15
CA ILE A 95 -0.08 -0.38 4.48
C ILE A 95 -0.06 0.13 5.91
N THR A 96 0.89 -0.35 6.70
CA THR A 96 1.13 0.17 8.05
C THR A 96 2.61 0.01 8.42
N SER A 97 3.00 0.53 9.58
CA SER A 97 4.40 0.53 10.03
C SER A 97 4.55 0.19 11.50
N ASP A 98 5.76 -0.16 11.88
CA ASP A 98 6.20 -0.29 13.27
C ASP A 98 7.58 0.41 13.38
N PRO A 99 7.70 1.54 14.11
CA PRO A 99 6.68 2.21 14.93
C PRO A 99 5.51 2.76 14.12
N SER A 100 4.33 2.84 14.76
CA SER A 100 3.07 3.27 14.14
C SER A 100 2.54 4.53 14.81
N GLU A 101 3.30 5.61 14.73
CA GLU A 101 2.95 6.90 15.35
C GLU A 101 1.93 7.70 14.53
N ARG A 102 1.86 7.43 13.25
CA ARG A 102 0.96 8.07 12.27
C ARG A 102 0.67 7.12 11.12
N GLU A 103 -0.31 7.46 10.31
CA GLU A 103 -0.63 6.70 9.11
C GLU A 103 0.59 6.59 8.19
N CYS A 104 0.81 5.41 7.64
CA CYS A 104 1.91 5.13 6.72
C CYS A 104 1.42 5.34 5.28
N TYR A 105 1.91 6.38 4.64
CA TYR A 105 1.59 6.69 3.25
C TYR A 105 2.68 6.15 2.33
N PRO A 106 2.33 5.64 1.15
CA PRO A 106 3.31 5.14 0.19
C PRO A 106 4.18 6.28 -0.36
N CYS A 107 5.46 6.02 -0.53
CA CYS A 107 6.37 6.98 -1.16
C CYS A 107 6.03 7.19 -2.64
N GLY A 108 6.60 8.21 -3.27
CA GLY A 108 6.31 8.53 -4.67
C GLY A 108 6.57 7.38 -5.64
N ALA A 109 7.65 6.64 -5.46
CA ALA A 109 7.97 5.48 -6.29
C ALA A 109 6.93 4.36 -6.13
N CYS A 110 6.45 4.12 -4.90
CA CYS A 110 5.38 3.14 -4.66
C CYS A 110 4.05 3.58 -5.26
N ARG A 111 3.73 4.87 -5.20
CA ARG A 111 2.52 5.42 -5.84
C ARG A 111 2.55 5.22 -7.35
N GLN A 112 3.71 5.39 -7.98
CA GLN A 112 3.89 5.13 -9.40
C GLN A 112 3.63 3.67 -9.73
N VAL A 113 4.19 2.72 -8.98
CA VAL A 113 4.00 1.28 -9.23
C VAL A 113 2.56 0.85 -8.95
N LEU A 114 1.92 1.38 -7.90
CA LEU A 114 0.49 1.16 -7.65
C LEU A 114 -0.35 1.59 -8.86
N LEU A 115 -0.07 2.76 -9.42
CA LEU A 115 -0.77 3.26 -10.60
C LEU A 115 -0.50 2.39 -11.84
N ASP A 116 0.74 1.95 -12.04
CA ASP A 116 1.11 1.06 -13.16
C ASP A 116 0.33 -0.26 -13.10
N VAL A 117 0.24 -0.87 -11.92
CA VAL A 117 -0.52 -2.12 -11.71
C VAL A 117 -2.00 -1.89 -11.95
N GLU A 118 -2.57 -0.82 -11.39
CA GLU A 118 -3.98 -0.45 -11.56
C GLU A 118 -4.34 -0.31 -13.03
N ARG A 119 -3.52 0.40 -13.80
CA ARG A 119 -3.74 0.60 -15.25
C ARG A 119 -3.61 -0.70 -16.03
N ARG A 120 -2.57 -1.48 -15.74
CA ARG A 120 -2.32 -2.75 -16.42
C ARG A 120 -3.45 -3.75 -16.20
N GLN A 121 -3.98 -3.83 -14.99
CA GLN A 121 -5.07 -4.75 -14.68
C GLN A 121 -6.45 -4.24 -15.10
N GLY A 122 -6.58 -2.96 -15.44
CA GLY A 122 -7.83 -2.35 -15.91
C GLY A 122 -8.90 -2.20 -14.83
N SER A 123 -8.52 -2.20 -13.55
CA SER A 123 -9.43 -1.99 -12.41
C SER A 123 -8.71 -1.29 -11.27
N PRO A 124 -9.43 -0.46 -10.48
CA PRO A 124 -8.81 0.32 -9.41
C PRO A 124 -8.29 -0.56 -8.28
N ILE A 125 -7.25 -0.07 -7.60
CA ILE A 125 -6.75 -0.64 -6.36
C ILE A 125 -7.18 0.27 -5.23
N ARG A 126 -7.97 -0.25 -4.29
CA ARG A 126 -8.31 0.46 -3.07
C ARG A 126 -7.14 0.39 -2.10
N ILE A 127 -6.75 1.54 -1.55
CA ILE A 127 -5.54 1.66 -0.73
C ILE A 127 -5.93 2.13 0.67
N ILE A 128 -5.58 1.33 1.67
CA ILE A 128 -5.79 1.59 3.09
C ILE A 128 -4.45 1.97 3.71
N MET A 129 -4.34 3.19 4.17
CA MET A 129 -3.14 3.73 4.81
C MET A 129 -3.40 3.87 6.30
N ALA A 130 -2.80 3.00 7.11
CA ALA A 130 -3.10 2.88 8.52
C ALA A 130 -1.89 3.22 9.41
N GLY A 131 -2.16 3.70 10.61
CA GLY A 131 -1.17 3.98 11.63
C GLY A 131 -1.70 4.95 12.68
N GLY A 132 -1.07 4.99 13.83
CA GLY A 132 -1.50 5.86 14.93
C GLY A 132 -2.93 5.59 15.43
N GLY A 133 -3.47 4.40 15.15
CA GLY A 133 -4.83 4.04 15.51
C GLY A 133 -5.91 4.50 14.51
N THR A 134 -5.53 5.18 13.43
CA THR A 134 -6.43 5.72 12.39
C THR A 134 -6.13 5.11 11.02
N ALA A 135 -7.00 5.35 10.06
CA ALA A 135 -6.76 4.96 8.67
C ALA A 135 -7.39 5.95 7.68
N THR A 136 -6.71 6.17 6.58
CA THR A 136 -7.24 6.89 5.42
C THR A 136 -7.30 5.94 4.23
N VAL A 137 -8.44 5.94 3.53
CA VAL A 137 -8.71 5.04 2.42
C VAL A 137 -9.01 5.85 1.16
N VAL A 138 -8.32 5.50 0.06
CA VAL A 138 -8.63 6.00 -1.28
C VAL A 138 -9.07 4.84 -2.17
N GLU A 139 -9.94 5.11 -3.12
CA GLU A 139 -10.53 4.07 -3.97
C GLU A 139 -9.70 3.75 -5.22
N SER A 140 -8.64 4.53 -5.48
CA SER A 140 -7.79 4.38 -6.67
C SER A 140 -6.40 4.91 -6.40
N ALA A 141 -5.39 4.26 -6.97
CA ALA A 141 -4.01 4.72 -6.95
C ALA A 141 -3.84 6.07 -7.65
N GLU A 142 -4.68 6.39 -8.61
CA GLU A 142 -4.65 7.69 -9.31
C GLU A 142 -4.88 8.85 -8.35
N SER A 143 -5.66 8.66 -7.29
CA SER A 143 -5.89 9.67 -6.24
C SER A 143 -4.61 10.06 -5.50
N LEU A 144 -3.60 9.20 -5.48
CA LEU A 144 -2.34 9.43 -4.77
C LEU A 144 -1.24 10.02 -5.66
N LEU A 145 -1.50 10.18 -6.97
CA LEU A 145 -0.49 10.68 -7.92
C LEU A 145 -1.13 11.66 -8.92
N PRO A 146 -1.49 12.88 -8.46
CA PRO A 146 -2.00 13.92 -9.34
C PRO A 146 -0.96 14.30 -10.42
N PHE A 147 -1.43 14.66 -11.61
CA PHE A 147 -0.57 15.03 -12.74
C PHE A 147 0.49 13.98 -13.06
N ASN A 148 0.07 12.71 -13.03
CA ASN A 148 0.96 11.60 -13.30
C ASN A 148 1.41 11.55 -14.76
N PHE A 149 2.60 10.99 -14.97
CA PHE A 149 3.15 10.78 -16.30
C PHE A 149 2.33 9.75 -17.08
N LYS A 150 2.16 10.02 -18.37
CA LYS A 150 1.48 9.12 -19.33
C LYS A 150 2.33 9.00 -20.59
N LEU A 151 2.52 7.79 -21.08
CA LEU A 151 3.10 7.53 -22.40
C LEU A 151 2.05 7.74 -23.49
#